data_1c07271cc21190421b4f6df88ff68b59
#
_entry.id   1c07271cc21190421b4f6df88ff68b59
#
_cell.length_a   1.000
_cell.length_b   1.000
_cell.length_c   1.000
_cell.angle_alpha   90.00
_cell.angle_beta   90.00
_cell.angle_gamma   90.00
#
_symmetry.space_group_name_H-M   'P 1'
#
loop_
_entity.id
_entity.type
_entity.pdbx_description
1 polymer ?
#
loop_
_entity_poly.entity_id
_entity_poly.type
_entity_poly.pdbx_seq_one_letter_code
_entity_poly.pdbx_strand_id
1 'polypeptide(L)'
;MTRNIDELKNRLGSDIPWSNRLNEALTHRSYAVENALPYDNQRLEFLGDAVLEIVLTEYLFRLYPECDEGAMTKMRSALVREGALAALARKLELGEYLLVGHGEQEAGGAGRDSTLADLFEAVLGALYLDGGFDCVKRFILSMFREEYPDPRSLLSSINPKGLLQEYSQRRWGKPPTYTVLRTTGPEHLPIYEVEVTLHGYVAFGRAASRKQAEGVAAQNLYIYLTEHEGKE
;
A
#
# COMPACT_ATOMS: atom_id res chain seq x y z
N MET A 1 4.40 -29.72 1.51
CA MET A 1 3.83 -29.94 2.87
C MET A 1 2.77 -28.88 3.06
N THR A 2 1.53 -29.25 3.24
CA THR A 2 0.43 -28.30 3.50
C THR A 2 0.64 -27.76 4.92
N ARG A 3 0.83 -26.46 5.06
CA ARG A 3 0.97 -25.83 6.39
C ARG A 3 -0.30 -26.03 7.22
N ASN A 4 -0.16 -26.10 8.52
CA ASN A 4 -1.29 -26.29 9.44
C ASN A 4 -2.14 -24.99 9.48
N ILE A 5 -3.37 -25.07 9.02
CA ILE A 5 -4.30 -23.93 9.00
C ILE A 5 -4.59 -23.37 10.41
N ASP A 6 -4.44 -24.16 11.46
CA ASP A 6 -4.63 -23.69 12.82
C ASP A 6 -3.52 -22.74 13.27
N GLU A 7 -2.32 -22.81 12.70
CA GLU A 7 -1.27 -21.80 12.90
C GLU A 7 -1.68 -20.45 12.31
N LEU A 8 -2.27 -20.48 11.11
CA LEU A 8 -2.79 -19.25 10.48
C LEU A 8 -3.94 -18.65 11.29
N LYS A 9 -4.90 -19.47 11.74
CA LYS A 9 -6.01 -19.01 12.59
C LYS A 9 -5.50 -18.33 13.87
N ASN A 10 -4.47 -18.87 14.49
CA ASN A 10 -3.86 -18.28 15.69
C ASN A 10 -3.22 -16.91 15.40
N ARG A 11 -2.58 -16.73 14.23
CA ARG A 11 -2.01 -15.45 13.81
C ARG A 11 -3.07 -14.40 13.48
N LEU A 12 -4.18 -14.81 12.88
CA LEU A 12 -5.30 -13.93 12.51
C LEU A 12 -6.20 -13.58 13.71
N GLY A 13 -6.22 -14.44 14.73
CA GLY A 13 -7.00 -14.27 15.95
C GLY A 13 -7.57 -15.58 16.47
N SER A 14 -7.07 -16.03 17.61
CA SER A 14 -7.46 -17.31 18.24
C SER A 14 -8.92 -17.32 18.71
N ASP A 15 -9.49 -16.14 19.01
CA ASP A 15 -10.84 -16.00 19.56
C ASP A 15 -11.94 -15.91 18.50
N ILE A 16 -11.55 -16.00 17.20
CA ILE A 16 -12.50 -15.92 16.09
C ILE A 16 -13.15 -17.30 15.90
N PRO A 17 -14.49 -17.34 15.82
CA PRO A 17 -15.20 -18.59 15.55
C PRO A 17 -15.11 -18.95 14.06
N TRP A 18 -13.92 -19.29 13.60
CA TRP A 18 -13.62 -19.56 12.20
C TRP A 18 -14.56 -20.63 11.62
N SER A 19 -15.26 -20.26 10.57
CA SER A 19 -16.05 -21.16 9.72
C SER A 19 -15.22 -21.67 8.53
N ASN A 20 -15.87 -22.29 7.55
CA ASN A 20 -15.21 -22.70 6.30
C ASN A 20 -14.78 -21.50 5.41
N ARG A 21 -15.15 -20.27 5.76
CA ARG A 21 -14.82 -19.06 4.97
C ARG A 21 -13.33 -18.80 4.86
N LEU A 22 -12.54 -19.17 5.89
CA LEU A 22 -11.08 -19.09 5.76
C LEU A 22 -10.55 -20.02 4.66
N ASN A 23 -11.09 -21.25 4.55
CA ASN A 23 -10.71 -22.14 3.43
C ASN A 23 -11.14 -21.56 2.08
N GLU A 24 -12.33 -20.95 2.00
CA GLU A 24 -12.80 -20.25 0.80
C GLU A 24 -11.84 -19.10 0.44
N ALA A 25 -11.44 -18.26 1.40
CA ALA A 25 -10.48 -17.18 1.19
C ALA A 25 -9.12 -17.67 0.69
N LEU A 26 -8.69 -18.85 1.15
CA LEU A 26 -7.43 -19.49 0.75
C LEU A 26 -7.55 -20.30 -0.56
N THR A 27 -8.67 -20.27 -1.26
CA THR A 27 -8.90 -21.03 -2.50
C THR A 27 -8.88 -20.07 -3.70
N HIS A 28 -7.79 -20.08 -4.44
CA HIS A 28 -7.70 -19.31 -5.69
C HIS A 28 -8.61 -19.91 -6.76
N ARG A 29 -9.13 -19.07 -7.65
CA ARG A 29 -10.02 -19.48 -8.74
C ARG A 29 -9.47 -20.61 -9.59
N SER A 30 -8.16 -20.62 -9.91
CA SER A 30 -7.54 -21.69 -10.69
C SER A 30 -7.68 -23.04 -10.02
N TYR A 31 -7.48 -23.11 -8.69
CA TYR A 31 -7.65 -24.34 -7.93
C TYR A 31 -9.10 -24.77 -7.89
N ALA A 32 -10.01 -23.84 -7.69
CA ALA A 32 -11.44 -24.13 -7.66
C ALA A 32 -11.93 -24.74 -8.98
N VAL A 33 -11.49 -24.19 -10.12
CA VAL A 33 -11.82 -24.71 -11.45
C VAL A 33 -11.26 -26.14 -11.66
N GLU A 34 -10.00 -26.38 -11.34
CA GLU A 34 -9.36 -27.70 -11.50
C GLU A 34 -10.00 -28.77 -10.63
N ASN A 35 -10.52 -28.40 -9.45
CA ASN A 35 -11.09 -29.33 -8.48
C ASN A 35 -12.63 -29.30 -8.45
N ALA A 36 -13.27 -28.63 -9.40
CA ALA A 36 -14.73 -28.47 -9.49
C ALA A 36 -15.38 -28.02 -8.17
N LEU A 37 -14.70 -27.11 -7.45
CA LEU A 37 -15.25 -26.54 -6.21
C LEU A 37 -16.31 -25.48 -6.54
N PRO A 38 -17.39 -25.38 -5.73
CA PRO A 38 -18.44 -24.39 -5.94
C PRO A 38 -18.11 -22.99 -5.42
N TYR A 39 -16.89 -22.77 -4.93
CA TYR A 39 -16.43 -21.50 -4.36
C TYR A 39 -14.97 -21.21 -4.70
N ASP A 40 -14.61 -19.96 -4.66
CA ASP A 40 -13.26 -19.40 -4.70
C ASP A 40 -13.20 -18.12 -3.84
N ASN A 41 -12.05 -17.46 -3.81
CA ASN A 41 -11.83 -16.29 -2.94
C ASN A 41 -12.41 -14.98 -3.47
N GLN A 42 -12.83 -14.87 -4.73
CA GLN A 42 -13.18 -13.60 -5.38
C GLN A 42 -14.32 -12.84 -4.69
N ARG A 43 -15.33 -13.55 -4.17
CA ARG A 43 -16.43 -12.91 -3.46
C ARG A 43 -16.04 -12.37 -2.09
N LEU A 44 -15.11 -13.03 -1.43
CA LEU A 44 -14.55 -12.58 -0.15
C LEU A 44 -13.57 -11.42 -0.35
N GLU A 45 -12.76 -11.45 -1.41
CA GLU A 45 -11.93 -10.33 -1.87
C GLU A 45 -12.78 -9.07 -2.07
N PHE A 46 -13.84 -9.14 -2.87
CA PHE A 46 -14.75 -8.02 -3.09
C PHE A 46 -15.31 -7.43 -1.79
N LEU A 47 -15.67 -8.27 -0.83
CA LEU A 47 -16.17 -7.82 0.47
C LEU A 47 -15.05 -7.24 1.34
N GLY A 48 -13.90 -7.89 1.33
CA GLY A 48 -12.73 -7.48 2.11
C GLY A 48 -12.17 -6.13 1.69
N ASP A 49 -12.10 -5.86 0.38
CA ASP A 49 -11.76 -4.54 -0.16
C ASP A 49 -12.66 -3.44 0.43
N ALA A 50 -13.97 -3.60 0.37
CA ALA A 50 -14.91 -2.63 0.93
C ALA A 50 -14.74 -2.42 2.45
N VAL A 51 -14.49 -3.50 3.20
CA VAL A 51 -14.22 -3.44 4.64
C VAL A 51 -12.90 -2.74 4.92
N LEU A 52 -11.85 -3.04 4.17
CA LEU A 52 -10.55 -2.40 4.27
C LEU A 52 -10.66 -0.89 4.00
N GLU A 53 -11.33 -0.52 2.92
CA GLU A 53 -11.52 0.89 2.56
C GLU A 53 -12.25 1.69 3.66
N ILE A 54 -13.35 1.18 4.22
CA ILE A 54 -14.08 1.91 5.26
C ILE A 54 -13.24 2.05 6.54
N VAL A 55 -12.50 1.02 6.94
CA VAL A 55 -11.65 1.06 8.14
C VAL A 55 -10.51 2.06 7.98
N LEU A 56 -9.82 2.05 6.84
CA LEU A 56 -8.71 2.98 6.59
C LEU A 56 -9.21 4.41 6.38
N THR A 57 -10.37 4.59 5.76
CA THR A 57 -10.99 5.92 5.63
C THR A 57 -11.29 6.53 6.99
N GLU A 58 -11.94 5.79 7.89
CA GLU A 58 -12.20 6.27 9.26
C GLU A 58 -10.91 6.52 10.03
N TYR A 59 -9.91 5.65 9.86
CA TYR A 59 -8.60 5.80 10.50
C TYR A 59 -7.90 7.09 10.09
N LEU A 60 -7.79 7.37 8.79
CA LEU A 60 -7.17 8.58 8.26
C LEU A 60 -7.95 9.84 8.64
N PHE A 61 -9.28 9.81 8.56
CA PHE A 61 -10.16 10.92 8.96
C PHE A 61 -9.95 11.33 10.42
N ARG A 62 -9.77 10.36 11.32
CA ARG A 62 -9.51 10.62 12.73
C ARG A 62 -8.07 11.03 13.03
N LEU A 63 -7.12 10.47 12.29
CA LEU A 63 -5.69 10.69 12.51
C LEU A 63 -5.24 12.07 12.00
N TYR A 64 -5.85 12.57 10.92
CA TYR A 64 -5.47 13.81 10.25
C TYR A 64 -6.66 14.77 10.08
N PRO A 65 -7.20 15.33 11.17
CA PRO A 65 -8.37 16.21 11.12
C PRO A 65 -8.13 17.51 10.31
N GLU A 66 -6.86 17.88 10.12
CA GLU A 66 -6.47 19.06 9.34
C GLU A 66 -6.31 18.80 7.84
N CYS A 67 -6.32 17.54 7.40
CA CYS A 67 -6.16 17.18 6.00
C CYS A 67 -7.47 17.32 5.22
N ASP A 68 -7.35 17.80 3.99
CA ASP A 68 -8.47 17.81 3.04
C ASP A 68 -8.77 16.41 2.47
N GLU A 69 -9.90 16.29 1.78
CA GLU A 69 -10.34 15.04 1.15
C GLU A 69 -9.30 14.50 0.15
N GLY A 70 -8.68 15.39 -0.65
CA GLY A 70 -7.71 15.01 -1.67
C GLY A 70 -6.46 14.36 -1.06
N ALA A 71 -5.94 14.89 0.05
CA ALA A 71 -4.81 14.32 0.77
C ALA A 71 -5.17 12.95 1.39
N MET A 72 -6.35 12.85 2.03
CA MET A 72 -6.82 11.59 2.62
C MET A 72 -7.04 10.51 1.56
N THR A 73 -7.59 10.85 0.40
CA THR A 73 -7.78 9.93 -0.73
C THR A 73 -6.45 9.41 -1.27
N LYS A 74 -5.44 10.28 -1.40
CA LYS A 74 -4.10 9.87 -1.83
C LYS A 74 -3.45 8.94 -0.80
N MET A 75 -3.54 9.25 0.49
CA MET A 75 -3.02 8.38 1.57
C MET A 75 -3.71 7.01 1.55
N ARG A 76 -5.03 6.97 1.46
CA ARG A 76 -5.77 5.71 1.38
C ARG A 76 -5.34 4.90 0.17
N SER A 77 -5.32 5.49 -1.02
CA SER A 77 -4.87 4.81 -2.25
C SER A 77 -3.44 4.27 -2.14
N ALA A 78 -2.58 4.94 -1.37
CA ALA A 78 -1.23 4.47 -1.09
C ALA A 78 -1.21 3.22 -0.19
N LEU A 79 -2.07 3.20 0.81
CA LEU A 79 -2.18 2.08 1.77
C LEU A 79 -2.80 0.83 1.13
N VAL A 80 -3.79 0.99 0.24
CA VAL A 80 -4.50 -0.13 -0.41
C VAL A 80 -3.91 -0.54 -1.76
N ARG A 81 -2.79 0.04 -2.19
CA ARG A 81 -2.16 -0.38 -3.44
C ARG A 81 -1.67 -1.83 -3.36
N GLU A 82 -1.71 -2.53 -4.47
CA GLU A 82 -1.30 -3.93 -4.65
C GLU A 82 -0.01 -4.28 -3.88
N GLY A 83 1.08 -3.54 -4.11
CA GLY A 83 2.36 -3.82 -3.43
C GLY A 83 2.34 -3.62 -1.92
N ALA A 84 1.47 -2.75 -1.39
CA ALA A 84 1.33 -2.55 0.06
C ALA A 84 0.58 -3.72 0.70
N LEU A 85 -0.52 -4.17 0.09
CA LEU A 85 -1.29 -5.31 0.56
C LEU A 85 -0.50 -6.62 0.43
N ALA A 86 0.23 -6.79 -0.68
CA ALA A 86 1.13 -7.93 -0.88
C ALA A 86 2.22 -8.00 0.20
N ALA A 87 2.77 -6.87 0.65
CA ALA A 87 3.74 -6.84 1.74
C ALA A 87 3.13 -7.34 3.06
N LEU A 88 1.90 -6.93 3.38
CA LEU A 88 1.16 -7.41 4.56
C LEU A 88 0.83 -8.91 4.45
N ALA A 89 0.42 -9.37 3.25
CA ALA A 89 0.19 -10.79 2.99
C ALA A 89 1.46 -11.64 3.20
N ARG A 90 2.62 -11.14 2.75
CA ARG A 90 3.93 -11.81 2.99
C ARG A 90 4.31 -11.84 4.45
N LYS A 91 4.08 -10.77 5.19
CA LYS A 91 4.34 -10.70 6.63
C LYS A 91 3.54 -11.75 7.41
N LEU A 92 2.33 -12.05 6.96
CA LEU A 92 1.48 -13.11 7.49
C LEU A 92 1.77 -14.48 6.88
N GLU A 93 2.66 -14.57 5.89
CA GLU A 93 2.98 -15.77 5.10
C GLU A 93 1.74 -16.40 4.43
N LEU A 94 0.75 -15.58 4.03
CA LEU A 94 -0.53 -16.07 3.49
C LEU A 94 -0.35 -16.92 2.23
N GLY A 95 0.60 -16.58 1.36
CA GLY A 95 0.89 -17.33 0.13
C GLY A 95 1.24 -18.80 0.35
N GLU A 96 1.73 -19.16 1.54
CA GLU A 96 2.07 -20.53 1.90
C GLU A 96 0.83 -21.41 2.19
N TYR A 97 -0.32 -20.77 2.39
CA TYR A 97 -1.59 -21.44 2.64
C TYR A 97 -2.52 -21.39 1.43
N LEU A 98 -2.16 -20.60 0.39
CA LEU A 98 -3.00 -20.41 -0.78
C LEU A 98 -3.02 -21.69 -1.63
N LEU A 99 -4.22 -22.18 -1.93
CA LEU A 99 -4.47 -23.26 -2.87
C LEU A 99 -4.57 -22.67 -4.29
N VAL A 100 -3.62 -22.99 -5.15
CA VAL A 100 -3.59 -22.58 -6.56
C VAL A 100 -3.58 -23.81 -7.48
N GLY A 101 -4.17 -23.68 -8.66
CA GLY A 101 -4.14 -24.73 -9.67
C GLY A 101 -2.72 -24.97 -10.19
N HIS A 102 -2.51 -26.14 -10.80
CA HIS A 102 -1.19 -26.62 -11.24
C HIS A 102 -0.49 -25.61 -12.18
N GLY A 103 -1.20 -25.11 -13.20
CA GLY A 103 -0.63 -24.15 -14.14
C GLY A 103 -0.25 -22.82 -13.49
N GLU A 104 -1.05 -22.33 -12.52
CA GLU A 104 -0.76 -21.12 -11.77
C GLU A 104 0.42 -21.32 -10.80
N GLN A 105 0.54 -22.51 -10.22
CA GLN A 105 1.67 -22.92 -9.38
C GLN A 105 2.98 -22.89 -10.16
N GLU A 106 3.00 -23.51 -11.35
CA GLU A 106 4.19 -23.54 -12.22
C GLU A 106 4.61 -22.14 -12.68
N ALA A 107 3.64 -21.26 -12.90
CA ALA A 107 3.89 -19.86 -13.26
C ALA A 107 4.30 -18.96 -12.08
N GLY A 108 4.46 -19.53 -10.87
CA GLY A 108 4.81 -18.78 -9.65
C GLY A 108 3.69 -17.86 -9.16
N GLY A 109 2.43 -18.14 -9.50
CA GLY A 109 1.30 -17.28 -9.27
C GLY A 109 1.03 -16.97 -7.80
N ALA A 110 1.23 -17.94 -6.91
CA ALA A 110 1.05 -17.75 -5.46
C ALA A 110 1.95 -16.67 -4.84
N GLY A 111 3.04 -16.28 -5.52
CA GLY A 111 3.98 -15.26 -5.05
C GLY A 111 3.81 -13.88 -5.69
N ARG A 112 2.90 -13.72 -6.68
CA ARG A 112 2.68 -12.44 -7.36
C ARG A 112 2.02 -11.43 -6.42
N ASP A 113 2.37 -10.17 -6.57
CA ASP A 113 1.81 -9.09 -5.76
C ASP A 113 0.30 -9.01 -5.87
N SER A 114 -0.26 -9.09 -7.08
CA SER A 114 -1.72 -9.09 -7.30
C SER A 114 -2.41 -10.24 -6.56
N THR A 115 -1.92 -11.47 -6.72
CA THR A 115 -2.50 -12.65 -6.04
C THR A 115 -2.44 -12.53 -4.52
N LEU A 116 -1.35 -11.98 -3.99
CA LEU A 116 -1.17 -11.80 -2.55
C LEU A 116 -2.05 -10.67 -2.00
N ALA A 117 -2.26 -9.60 -2.77
CA ALA A 117 -3.17 -8.51 -2.41
C ALA A 117 -4.62 -9.02 -2.36
N ASP A 118 -5.09 -9.68 -3.42
CA ASP A 118 -6.43 -10.28 -3.50
C ASP A 118 -6.66 -11.27 -2.36
N LEU A 119 -5.64 -12.08 -2.05
CA LEU A 119 -5.68 -13.02 -0.93
C LEU A 119 -5.82 -12.32 0.42
N PHE A 120 -5.07 -11.23 0.64
CA PHE A 120 -5.17 -10.46 1.87
C PHE A 120 -6.58 -9.89 2.06
N GLU A 121 -7.17 -9.32 1.02
CA GLU A 121 -8.54 -8.82 1.04
C GLU A 121 -9.54 -9.95 1.28
N ALA A 122 -9.38 -11.11 0.61
CA ALA A 122 -10.26 -12.26 0.83
C ALA A 122 -10.22 -12.74 2.30
N VAL A 123 -9.05 -12.76 2.92
CA VAL A 123 -8.90 -13.10 4.36
C VAL A 123 -9.61 -12.06 5.24
N LEU A 124 -9.53 -10.76 4.90
CA LEU A 124 -10.29 -9.72 5.62
C LEU A 124 -11.80 -9.91 5.48
N GLY A 125 -12.28 -10.29 4.29
CA GLY A 125 -13.69 -10.62 4.06
C GLY A 125 -14.16 -11.80 4.90
N ALA A 126 -13.36 -12.87 4.99
CA ALA A 126 -13.64 -14.02 5.86
C ALA A 126 -13.65 -13.61 7.34
N LEU A 127 -12.66 -12.83 7.76
CA LEU A 127 -12.53 -12.32 9.13
C LEU A 127 -13.73 -11.45 9.53
N TYR A 128 -14.19 -10.60 8.61
CA TYR A 128 -15.38 -9.79 8.83
C TYR A 128 -16.65 -10.62 9.03
N LEU A 129 -16.86 -11.64 8.20
CA LEU A 129 -18.06 -12.47 8.26
C LEU A 129 -18.08 -13.41 9.49
N ASP A 130 -16.92 -13.84 9.95
CA ASP A 130 -16.80 -14.76 11.09
C ASP A 130 -16.61 -14.02 12.42
N GLY A 131 -15.84 -12.94 12.44
CA GLY A 131 -15.50 -12.18 13.65
C GLY A 131 -16.26 -10.86 13.84
N GLY A 132 -16.94 -10.38 12.79
CA GLY A 132 -17.64 -9.09 12.80
C GLY A 132 -16.72 -7.87 12.58
N PHE A 133 -17.36 -6.70 12.43
CA PHE A 133 -16.67 -5.47 12.05
C PHE A 133 -15.60 -5.03 13.05
N ASP A 134 -15.89 -5.08 14.34
CA ASP A 134 -14.92 -4.64 15.36
C ASP A 134 -13.66 -5.53 15.41
N CYS A 135 -13.83 -6.83 15.11
CA CYS A 135 -12.72 -7.76 15.05
C CYS A 135 -11.81 -7.44 13.87
N VAL A 136 -12.35 -7.37 12.65
CA VAL A 136 -11.56 -7.07 11.46
C VAL A 136 -10.95 -5.67 11.52
N LYS A 137 -11.65 -4.70 12.09
CA LYS A 137 -11.12 -3.34 12.30
C LYS A 137 -9.90 -3.33 13.21
N ARG A 138 -9.94 -4.03 14.34
CA ARG A 138 -8.76 -4.16 15.22
C ARG A 138 -7.58 -4.81 14.50
N PHE A 139 -7.84 -5.87 13.75
CA PHE A 139 -6.82 -6.57 12.97
C PHE A 139 -6.18 -5.65 11.92
N ILE A 140 -7.00 -5.01 11.06
CA ILE A 140 -6.50 -4.06 10.05
C ILE A 140 -5.65 -2.98 10.70
N LEU A 141 -6.18 -2.31 11.74
CA LEU A 141 -5.47 -1.21 12.39
C LEU A 141 -4.17 -1.66 13.06
N SER A 142 -4.08 -2.87 13.61
CA SER A 142 -2.83 -3.38 14.18
C SER A 142 -1.77 -3.57 13.11
N MET A 143 -2.13 -4.19 11.98
CA MET A 143 -1.21 -4.44 10.86
C MET A 143 -0.72 -3.14 10.22
N PHE A 144 -1.66 -2.23 9.91
CA PHE A 144 -1.31 -0.98 9.22
C PHE A 144 -0.53 0.01 10.09
N ARG A 145 -0.80 0.09 11.40
CA ARG A 145 -0.03 0.94 12.32
C ARG A 145 1.40 0.46 12.51
N GLU A 146 1.61 -0.83 12.50
CA GLU A 146 2.95 -1.41 12.59
C GLU A 146 3.75 -1.17 11.31
N GLU A 147 3.13 -1.40 10.14
CA GLU A 147 3.81 -1.29 8.84
C GLU A 147 3.93 0.16 8.35
N TYR A 148 2.93 0.99 8.64
CA TYR A 148 2.82 2.38 8.21
C TYR A 148 2.54 3.29 9.40
N PRO A 149 3.53 3.50 10.29
CA PRO A 149 3.34 4.31 11.51
C PRO A 149 2.96 5.76 11.22
N ASP A 150 3.41 6.30 10.09
CA ASP A 150 2.99 7.58 9.54
C ASP A 150 2.54 7.43 8.08
N PRO A 151 1.23 7.23 7.81
CA PRO A 151 0.69 7.16 6.44
C PRO A 151 0.97 8.40 5.58
N ARG A 152 1.17 9.56 6.19
CA ARG A 152 1.49 10.81 5.47
C ARG A 152 2.85 10.70 4.75
N SER A 153 3.79 9.97 5.32
CA SER A 153 5.11 9.74 4.71
C SER A 153 5.01 9.05 3.34
N LEU A 154 3.94 8.26 3.11
CA LEU A 154 3.70 7.61 1.81
C LEU A 154 3.41 8.62 0.70
N LEU A 155 2.81 9.77 1.00
CA LEU A 155 2.55 10.81 0.01
C LEU A 155 3.84 11.33 -0.61
N SER A 156 4.90 11.44 0.19
CA SER A 156 6.20 11.92 -0.29
C SER A 156 6.84 10.98 -1.32
N SER A 157 6.55 9.70 -1.26
CA SER A 157 7.06 8.70 -2.22
C SER A 157 6.19 8.57 -3.48
N ILE A 158 4.88 8.82 -3.39
CA ILE A 158 3.93 8.59 -4.49
C ILE A 158 3.74 9.81 -5.37
N ASN A 159 3.64 11.00 -4.77
CA ASN A 159 3.47 12.26 -5.49
C ASN A 159 4.29 13.39 -4.87
N PRO A 160 5.63 13.25 -4.80
CA PRO A 160 6.47 14.23 -4.13
C PRO A 160 6.37 15.63 -4.73
N LYS A 161 6.21 15.73 -6.06
CA LYS A 161 6.03 17.01 -6.75
C LYS A 161 4.71 17.68 -6.36
N GLY A 162 3.61 16.94 -6.30
CA GLY A 162 2.31 17.47 -5.90
C GLY A 162 2.33 17.94 -4.45
N LEU A 163 2.94 17.17 -3.54
CA LEU A 163 3.09 17.58 -2.15
C LEU A 163 3.89 18.87 -1.99
N LEU A 164 5.04 18.96 -2.64
CA LEU A 164 5.85 20.17 -2.59
C LEU A 164 5.10 21.37 -3.18
N GLN A 165 4.32 21.15 -4.23
CA GLN A 165 3.50 22.20 -4.84
C GLN A 165 2.37 22.66 -3.91
N GLU A 166 1.63 21.74 -3.29
CA GLU A 166 0.57 22.05 -2.33
C GLU A 166 1.14 22.80 -1.11
N TYR A 167 2.26 22.33 -0.58
CA TYR A 167 2.99 23.00 0.50
C TYR A 167 3.41 24.42 0.12
N SER A 168 4.02 24.58 -1.05
CA SER A 168 4.53 25.88 -1.53
C SER A 168 3.40 26.87 -1.82
N GLN A 169 2.30 26.39 -2.41
CA GLN A 169 1.14 27.22 -2.71
C GLN A 169 0.47 27.74 -1.42
N ARG A 170 0.36 26.88 -0.40
CA ARG A 170 -0.22 27.24 0.90
C ARG A 170 0.64 28.28 1.65
N ARG A 171 1.96 28.13 1.60
CA ARG A 171 2.89 28.94 2.41
C ARG A 171 3.35 30.23 1.72
N TRP A 172 3.59 30.18 0.42
CA TRP A 172 4.18 31.30 -0.33
C TRP A 172 3.40 31.71 -1.59
N GLY A 173 2.34 30.99 -1.96
CA GLY A 173 1.55 31.28 -3.15
C GLY A 173 2.30 31.09 -4.48
N LYS A 174 3.44 30.39 -4.47
CA LYS A 174 4.30 30.21 -5.65
C LYS A 174 4.65 28.74 -5.84
N PRO A 175 4.62 28.21 -7.08
CA PRO A 175 5.01 26.84 -7.36
C PRO A 175 6.55 26.66 -7.30
N PRO A 176 7.06 25.45 -7.03
CA PRO A 176 8.47 25.11 -7.16
C PRO A 176 8.91 25.10 -8.63
N THR A 177 10.18 25.42 -8.89
CA THR A 177 10.78 25.40 -10.22
C THR A 177 11.80 24.26 -10.32
N TYR A 178 11.77 23.53 -11.43
CA TYR A 178 12.65 22.38 -11.68
C TYR A 178 13.55 22.63 -12.87
N THR A 179 14.86 22.44 -12.69
CA THR A 179 15.89 22.64 -13.72
C THR A 179 16.72 21.39 -13.87
N VAL A 180 16.83 20.84 -15.07
CA VAL A 180 17.78 19.76 -15.38
C VAL A 180 19.18 20.36 -15.45
N LEU A 181 20.07 19.99 -14.52
CA LEU A 181 21.42 20.48 -14.47
C LEU A 181 22.34 19.75 -15.48
N ARG A 182 22.19 18.44 -15.55
CA ARG A 182 22.91 17.60 -16.48
C ARG A 182 22.27 16.24 -16.71
N THR A 183 22.60 15.62 -17.83
CA THR A 183 22.30 14.23 -18.14
C THR A 183 23.61 13.51 -18.39
N THR A 184 23.85 12.38 -17.73
CA THR A 184 25.07 11.57 -17.80
C THR A 184 24.72 10.11 -18.09
N GLY A 185 25.70 9.30 -18.48
CA GLY A 185 25.50 7.90 -18.83
C GLY A 185 25.27 7.67 -20.32
N PRO A 186 25.26 6.41 -20.78
CA PRO A 186 25.00 6.08 -22.18
C PRO A 186 23.52 6.33 -22.56
N GLU A 187 23.23 6.49 -23.83
CA GLU A 187 21.88 6.81 -24.34
C GLU A 187 20.77 5.87 -23.84
N HIS A 188 21.09 4.59 -23.66
CA HIS A 188 20.14 3.56 -23.21
C HIS A 188 20.02 3.47 -21.67
N LEU A 189 20.89 4.19 -20.93
CA LEU A 189 20.88 4.25 -19.46
C LEU A 189 21.21 5.69 -18.98
N PRO A 190 20.44 6.68 -19.36
CA PRO A 190 20.68 8.07 -18.95
C PRO A 190 20.46 8.23 -17.44
N ILE A 191 21.24 9.09 -16.82
CA ILE A 191 21.04 9.56 -15.46
C ILE A 191 20.83 11.05 -15.48
N TYR A 192 19.67 11.48 -15.03
CA TYR A 192 19.30 12.89 -14.92
C TYR A 192 19.63 13.42 -13.53
N GLU A 193 20.22 14.59 -13.48
CA GLU A 193 20.41 15.37 -12.26
C GLU A 193 19.56 16.63 -12.35
N VAL A 194 18.65 16.80 -11.40
CA VAL A 194 17.65 17.87 -11.38
C VAL A 194 17.76 18.65 -10.10
N GLU A 195 17.70 19.96 -10.22
CA GLU A 195 17.56 20.91 -9.13
C GLU A 195 16.08 21.31 -9.01
N VAL A 196 15.58 21.41 -7.77
CA VAL A 196 14.34 22.11 -7.45
C VAL A 196 14.64 23.33 -6.61
N THR A 197 14.03 24.45 -6.98
CA THR A 197 14.13 25.71 -6.24
C THR A 197 12.76 26.18 -5.77
N LEU A 198 12.68 26.64 -4.53
CA LEU A 198 11.46 27.17 -3.93
C LEU A 198 11.81 28.19 -2.85
N HIS A 199 11.43 29.45 -3.06
CA HIS A 199 11.57 30.54 -2.08
C HIS A 199 12.98 30.64 -1.46
N GLY A 200 14.04 30.48 -2.28
CA GLY A 200 15.43 30.49 -1.81
C GLY A 200 15.98 29.17 -1.32
N TYR A 201 15.13 28.18 -1.08
CA TYR A 201 15.55 26.82 -0.76
C TYR A 201 15.85 26.02 -2.03
N VAL A 202 16.82 25.11 -1.95
CA VAL A 202 17.29 24.31 -3.09
C VAL A 202 17.48 22.86 -2.64
N ALA A 203 17.05 21.92 -3.48
CA ALA A 203 17.40 20.51 -3.32
C ALA A 203 17.64 19.83 -4.67
N PHE A 204 18.26 18.66 -4.64
CA PHE A 204 18.69 17.94 -5.83
C PHE A 204 18.10 16.54 -5.84
N GLY A 205 17.86 16.01 -7.05
CA GLY A 205 17.44 14.66 -7.28
C GLY A 205 18.16 14.03 -8.47
N ARG A 206 18.43 12.73 -8.38
CA ARG A 206 19.13 11.97 -9.41
C ARG A 206 18.41 10.66 -9.67
N ALA A 207 18.08 10.37 -10.93
CA ALA A 207 17.40 9.14 -11.33
C ALA A 207 17.59 8.82 -12.81
N ALA A 208 17.14 7.62 -13.22
CA ALA A 208 17.21 7.13 -14.60
C ALA A 208 16.24 7.84 -15.56
N SER A 209 15.25 8.58 -15.06
CA SER A 209 14.40 9.42 -15.90
C SER A 209 14.25 10.82 -15.29
N ARG A 210 13.98 11.82 -16.16
CA ARG A 210 13.75 13.21 -15.73
C ARG A 210 12.61 13.29 -14.70
N LYS A 211 11.48 12.60 -14.94
CA LYS A 211 10.32 12.61 -14.04
C LYS A 211 10.66 12.06 -12.65
N GLN A 212 11.43 10.97 -12.60
CA GLN A 212 11.89 10.39 -11.32
C GLN A 212 12.89 11.32 -10.61
N ALA A 213 13.84 11.92 -11.33
CA ALA A 213 14.81 12.86 -10.75
C ALA A 213 14.13 14.11 -10.17
N GLU A 214 13.14 14.67 -10.88
CA GLU A 214 12.30 15.75 -10.38
C GLU A 214 11.52 15.34 -9.12
N GLY A 215 11.02 14.07 -9.06
CA GLY A 215 10.35 13.51 -7.90
C GLY A 215 11.28 13.41 -6.69
N VAL A 216 12.50 12.89 -6.88
CA VAL A 216 13.52 12.80 -5.81
C VAL A 216 13.91 14.19 -5.29
N ALA A 217 14.10 15.15 -6.18
CA ALA A 217 14.43 16.52 -5.79
C ALA A 217 13.29 17.14 -4.95
N ALA A 218 12.04 16.95 -5.40
CA ALA A 218 10.86 17.45 -4.68
C ALA A 218 10.72 16.81 -3.29
N GLN A 219 10.93 15.50 -3.18
CA GLN A 219 10.88 14.77 -1.92
C GLN A 219 11.92 15.29 -0.93
N ASN A 220 13.16 15.45 -1.39
CA ASN A 220 14.26 15.95 -0.56
C ASN A 220 13.96 17.37 -0.04
N LEU A 221 13.43 18.26 -0.90
CA LEU A 221 13.10 19.61 -0.48
C LEU A 221 11.90 19.62 0.50
N TYR A 222 10.88 18.82 0.23
CA TYR A 222 9.71 18.71 1.11
C TYR A 222 10.08 18.24 2.53
N ILE A 223 10.89 17.19 2.63
CA ILE A 223 11.39 16.66 3.92
C ILE A 223 12.17 17.76 4.64
N TYR A 224 13.12 18.40 3.95
CA TYR A 224 13.92 19.46 4.55
C TYR A 224 13.04 20.59 5.12
N LEU A 225 12.05 21.04 4.37
CA LEU A 225 11.17 22.14 4.79
C LEU A 225 10.30 21.75 5.99
N THR A 226 9.77 20.52 6.02
CA THR A 226 8.91 20.06 7.11
C THR A 226 9.68 19.76 8.40
N GLU A 227 10.92 19.28 8.32
CA GLU A 227 11.77 19.03 9.49
C GLU A 227 12.30 20.33 10.14
N HIS A 228 12.31 21.44 9.39
CA HIS A 228 12.79 22.73 9.86
C HIS A 228 11.64 23.72 10.08
N GLU A 229 10.38 23.30 9.96
CA GLU A 229 9.21 24.10 10.36
C GLU A 229 9.26 24.41 11.87
N GLY A 230 9.26 25.71 12.19
CA GLY A 230 9.24 26.16 13.58
C GLY A 230 10.60 26.54 14.18
N LYS A 231 11.66 26.60 13.37
CA LYS A 231 12.99 27.05 13.82
C LYS A 231 13.35 28.48 13.36
N GLU A 232 12.36 29.22 12.77
CA GLU A 232 12.48 30.64 12.46
C GLU A 232 11.57 31.50 13.34
#